data_043fe4cab1f2f538a0d84a13952ec69e
#
_entry.id   043fe4cab1f2f538a0d84a13952ec69e
#
_cell.length_a   1.000
_cell.length_b   1.000
_cell.length_c   1.000
_cell.angle_alpha   90.00
_cell.angle_beta   90.00
_cell.angle_gamma   90.00
#
_symmetry.space_group_name_H-M   'P 1'
#
loop_
_entity.id
_entity.type
_entity.pdbx_description
1 polymer ?
#
loop_
_entity_poly.entity_id
_entity_poly.type
_entity_poly.pdbx_seq_one_letter_code
_entity_poly.pdbx_strand_id
1 'polypeptide(L)'
;INSQSGKGGVAYILQRDFGFHLPRWTQIDFSRVIQQEAESRQTELTSDDVISVFENTYLNQSTLALQDYEIKNTAGAVSFTGSVRMGDDIIDVVGNGNGPLSAFINAISAKLNKNIHVINYAEHALTVENQSPLTQNNSDANAVAYLQLNIEGEIYSGIGTCSSTVSAMLKAALSALAQAQIADTEHH
;
A
#
# COMPACT_ATOMS: atom_id res chain seq x y z
N ILE A 1 17.87 -12.27 8.85
CA ILE A 1 16.55 -12.64 9.39
C ILE A 1 16.16 -13.98 8.81
N ASN A 2 15.76 -14.91 9.65
CA ASN A 2 15.30 -16.24 9.25
C ASN A 2 13.77 -16.39 9.47
N SER A 3 13.21 -17.52 9.07
CA SER A 3 11.78 -17.81 9.25
C SER A 3 11.30 -17.79 10.70
N GLN A 4 12.22 -17.89 11.66
CA GLN A 4 11.93 -17.84 13.09
C GLN A 4 12.13 -16.46 13.71
N SER A 5 12.61 -15.47 12.96
CA SER A 5 12.72 -14.09 13.42
C SER A 5 11.36 -13.50 13.73
N GLY A 6 11.20 -12.92 14.90
CA GLY A 6 9.93 -12.34 15.33
C GLY A 6 9.50 -11.13 14.51
N LYS A 7 8.20 -10.84 14.53
CA LYS A 7 7.57 -9.69 13.86
C LYS A 7 8.29 -8.36 14.16
N GLY A 8 8.79 -8.20 15.39
CA GLY A 8 9.51 -6.99 15.81
C GLY A 8 10.85 -6.78 15.11
N GLY A 9 11.56 -7.86 14.75
CA GLY A 9 12.86 -7.76 14.07
C GLY A 9 12.75 -7.17 12.67
N VAL A 10 11.77 -7.60 11.89
CA VAL A 10 11.50 -7.08 10.54
C VAL A 10 11.00 -5.65 10.60
N ALA A 11 10.04 -5.35 11.46
CA ALA A 11 9.51 -4.01 11.64
C ALA A 11 10.59 -3.01 12.08
N TYR A 12 11.51 -3.44 12.96
CA TYR A 12 12.62 -2.64 13.42
C TYR A 12 13.59 -2.26 12.28
N ILE A 13 13.92 -3.20 11.40
CA ILE A 13 14.77 -2.92 10.22
C ILE A 13 14.10 -1.88 9.31
N LEU A 14 12.84 -2.06 8.99
CA LEU A 14 12.10 -1.14 8.14
C LEU A 14 12.00 0.26 8.75
N GLN A 15 11.81 0.36 10.05
CA GLN A 15 11.76 1.64 10.75
C GLN A 15 13.13 2.32 10.81
N ARG A 16 14.14 1.61 11.31
CA ARG A 16 15.50 2.17 11.51
C ARG A 16 16.15 2.57 10.20
N ASP A 17 16.12 1.72 9.21
CA ASP A 17 16.92 1.88 7.99
C ASP A 17 16.15 2.60 6.87
N PHE A 18 14.83 2.53 6.88
CA PHE A 18 14.00 3.01 5.76
C PHE A 18 12.84 3.95 6.17
N GLY A 19 12.63 4.15 7.45
CA GLY A 19 11.64 5.09 7.97
C GLY A 19 10.18 4.63 7.93
N PHE A 20 9.92 3.33 7.69
CA PHE A 20 8.57 2.77 7.67
C PHE A 20 8.12 2.35 9.07
N HIS A 21 7.14 3.06 9.64
CA HIS A 21 6.52 2.73 10.92
C HIS A 21 5.27 1.88 10.69
N LEU A 22 5.45 0.57 10.49
CA LEU A 22 4.36 -0.33 10.16
C LEU A 22 3.34 -0.40 11.32
N PRO A 23 2.04 -0.17 11.05
CA PRO A 23 0.99 -0.55 11.98
C PRO A 23 1.07 -2.05 12.33
N ARG A 24 0.56 -2.43 13.52
CA ARG A 24 0.61 -3.83 13.94
C ARG A 24 -0.03 -4.80 12.93
N TRP A 25 -1.13 -4.43 12.35
CA TRP A 25 -1.82 -5.24 11.33
C TRP A 25 -1.00 -5.41 10.05
N THR A 26 -0.20 -4.41 9.65
CA THR A 26 0.76 -4.53 8.53
C THR A 26 1.97 -5.38 8.92
N GLN A 27 2.45 -5.26 10.17
CA GLN A 27 3.55 -6.11 10.68
C GLN A 27 3.18 -7.59 10.63
N ILE A 28 1.95 -7.94 10.99
CA ILE A 28 1.44 -9.31 10.94
C ILE A 28 1.42 -9.83 9.50
N ASP A 29 0.93 -9.03 8.58
CA ASP A 29 0.87 -9.38 7.16
C ASP A 29 2.27 -9.59 6.57
N PHE A 30 3.15 -8.62 6.75
CA PHE A 30 4.50 -8.68 6.20
C PHE A 30 5.36 -9.77 6.84
N SER A 31 5.17 -10.08 8.12
CA SER A 31 5.86 -11.20 8.76
C SER A 31 5.56 -12.54 8.08
N ARG A 32 4.33 -12.71 7.63
CA ARG A 32 3.94 -13.91 6.86
C ARG A 32 4.65 -13.96 5.51
N VAL A 33 4.72 -12.83 4.81
CA VAL A 33 5.44 -12.71 3.53
C VAL A 33 6.92 -13.06 3.70
N ILE A 34 7.58 -12.49 4.72
CA ILE A 34 8.99 -12.75 5.03
C ILE A 34 9.22 -14.21 5.37
N GLN A 35 8.34 -14.84 6.16
CA GLN A 35 8.46 -16.24 6.49
C GLN A 35 8.40 -17.14 5.24
N GLN A 36 7.42 -16.89 4.36
CA GLN A 36 7.29 -17.63 3.11
C GLN A 36 8.52 -17.47 2.22
N GLU A 37 9.06 -16.26 2.12
CA GLU A 37 10.26 -15.99 1.31
C GLU A 37 11.50 -16.69 1.88
N ALA A 38 11.71 -16.64 3.20
CA ALA A 38 12.83 -17.32 3.85
C ALA A 38 12.75 -18.85 3.68
N GLU A 39 11.56 -19.41 3.79
CA GLU A 39 11.32 -20.85 3.57
C GLU A 39 11.57 -21.26 2.12
N SER A 40 11.10 -20.45 1.18
CA SER A 40 11.30 -20.68 -0.27
C SER A 40 12.78 -20.65 -0.65
N ARG A 41 13.53 -19.70 -0.13
CA ARG A 41 14.98 -19.57 -0.40
C ARG A 41 15.84 -20.56 0.39
N GLN A 42 15.31 -21.13 1.46
CA GLN A 42 16.04 -22.00 2.42
C GLN A 42 17.29 -21.32 2.99
N THR A 43 17.23 -20.00 3.19
CA THR A 43 18.34 -19.19 3.69
C THR A 43 17.84 -18.03 4.54
N GLU A 44 18.73 -17.50 5.36
CA GLU A 44 18.45 -16.27 6.11
C GLU A 44 18.39 -15.08 5.17
N LEU A 45 17.45 -14.18 5.44
CA LEU A 45 17.31 -12.94 4.68
C LEU A 45 18.17 -11.83 5.30
N THR A 46 18.88 -11.12 4.45
CA THR A 46 19.62 -9.91 4.83
C THR A 46 18.66 -8.72 4.98
N SER A 47 19.14 -7.59 5.52
CA SER A 47 18.35 -6.36 5.55
C SER A 47 17.97 -5.88 4.16
N ASP A 48 18.87 -6.03 3.17
CA ASP A 48 18.61 -5.67 1.78
C ASP A 48 17.56 -6.59 1.14
N ASP A 49 17.57 -7.87 1.50
CA ASP A 49 16.50 -8.79 1.07
C ASP A 49 15.14 -8.37 1.64
N VAL A 50 15.10 -7.99 2.92
CA VAL A 50 13.86 -7.56 3.59
C VAL A 50 13.25 -6.36 2.89
N ILE A 51 14.05 -5.33 2.58
CA ILE A 51 13.52 -4.15 1.88
C ILE A 51 13.10 -4.48 0.45
N SER A 52 13.84 -5.32 -0.26
CA SER A 52 13.47 -5.75 -1.61
C SER A 52 12.15 -6.52 -1.63
N VAL A 53 11.95 -7.43 -0.68
CA VAL A 53 10.68 -8.15 -0.53
C VAL A 53 9.54 -7.19 -0.18
N PHE A 54 9.78 -6.23 0.71
CA PHE A 54 8.79 -5.22 1.08
C PHE A 54 8.37 -4.35 -0.12
N GLU A 55 9.32 -3.83 -0.86
CA GLU A 55 9.07 -3.01 -2.05
C GLU A 55 8.31 -3.80 -3.13
N ASN A 56 8.74 -5.02 -3.40
CA ASN A 56 8.10 -5.87 -4.40
C ASN A 56 6.69 -6.30 -3.99
N THR A 57 6.45 -6.50 -2.71
CA THR A 57 5.14 -6.89 -2.19
C THR A 57 4.14 -5.74 -2.23
N TYR A 58 4.54 -4.55 -1.79
CA TYR A 58 3.61 -3.45 -1.52
C TYR A 58 3.78 -2.21 -2.39
N LEU A 59 4.99 -1.89 -2.86
CA LEU A 59 5.28 -0.61 -3.51
C LEU A 59 5.43 -0.70 -5.02
N ASN A 60 5.99 -1.78 -5.52
CA ASN A 60 6.27 -1.96 -6.96
C ASN A 60 5.10 -2.68 -7.65
N GLN A 61 4.00 -1.97 -7.82
CA GLN A 61 2.81 -2.50 -8.49
C GLN A 61 2.94 -2.31 -10.00
N SER A 62 3.30 -3.37 -10.71
CA SER A 62 3.41 -3.33 -12.18
C SER A 62 2.07 -3.44 -12.88
N THR A 63 1.06 -4.05 -12.24
CA THR A 63 -0.23 -4.37 -12.87
C THR A 63 -1.32 -3.34 -12.60
N LEU A 64 -1.23 -2.60 -11.50
CA LEU A 64 -2.17 -1.54 -11.13
C LEU A 64 -1.43 -0.24 -10.88
N ALA A 65 -1.78 0.81 -11.59
CA ALA A 65 -1.17 2.12 -11.41
C ALA A 65 -2.20 3.24 -11.54
N LEU A 66 -2.16 4.17 -10.57
CA LEU A 66 -2.91 5.41 -10.65
C LEU A 66 -2.35 6.24 -11.81
N GLN A 67 -3.23 6.70 -12.68
CA GLN A 67 -2.90 7.64 -13.76
C GLN A 67 -3.30 9.05 -13.34
N ASP A 68 -4.30 9.62 -13.95
CA ASP A 68 -4.81 10.94 -13.63
C ASP A 68 -6.05 10.86 -12.75
N TYR A 69 -6.23 11.80 -11.84
CA TYR A 69 -7.44 11.89 -11.06
C TYR A 69 -7.76 13.33 -10.66
N GLU A 70 -9.03 13.57 -10.40
CA GLU A 70 -9.57 14.80 -9.86
C GLU A 70 -10.49 14.47 -8.68
N ILE A 71 -10.35 15.25 -7.60
CA ILE A 71 -11.22 15.17 -6.43
C ILE A 71 -11.92 16.52 -6.26
N LYS A 72 -13.26 16.48 -6.19
CA LYS A 72 -14.09 17.66 -5.93
C LYS A 72 -14.81 17.51 -4.60
N ASN A 73 -14.69 18.56 -3.78
CA ASN A 73 -15.44 18.69 -2.54
C ASN A 73 -16.67 19.59 -2.79
N THR A 74 -17.83 19.07 -2.49
CA THR A 74 -19.09 19.82 -2.62
C THR A 74 -19.94 19.59 -1.37
N ALA A 75 -20.07 20.60 -0.50
CA ALA A 75 -21.00 20.65 0.64
C ALA A 75 -21.31 19.28 1.30
N GLY A 76 -20.28 18.61 1.85
CA GLY A 76 -20.42 17.34 2.56
C GLY A 76 -20.35 16.08 1.70
N ALA A 77 -20.07 16.21 0.39
CA ALA A 77 -19.83 15.09 -0.51
C ALA A 77 -18.51 15.30 -1.24
N VAL A 78 -17.79 14.18 -1.46
CA VAL A 78 -16.55 14.14 -2.25
C VAL A 78 -16.80 13.30 -3.48
N SER A 79 -16.46 13.82 -4.65
CA SER A 79 -16.47 13.05 -5.89
C SER A 79 -15.05 12.78 -6.35
N PHE A 80 -14.82 11.56 -6.83
CA PHE A 80 -13.59 11.10 -7.46
C PHE A 80 -13.85 10.80 -8.93
N THR A 81 -13.03 11.33 -9.81
CA THR A 81 -12.98 10.99 -11.23
C THR A 81 -11.54 10.75 -11.62
N GLY A 82 -11.24 9.64 -12.27
CA GLY A 82 -9.87 9.38 -12.67
C GLY A 82 -9.72 8.15 -13.53
N SER A 83 -8.49 7.80 -13.83
CA SER A 83 -8.13 6.62 -14.57
C SER A 83 -7.08 5.79 -13.85
N VAL A 84 -7.22 4.47 -13.97
CA VAL A 84 -6.33 3.47 -13.38
C VAL A 84 -5.87 2.54 -14.50
N ARG A 85 -4.56 2.32 -14.58
CA ARG A 85 -4.04 1.27 -15.46
C ARG A 85 -4.17 -0.08 -14.77
N MET A 86 -4.78 -1.03 -15.46
CA MET A 86 -4.92 -2.43 -15.04
C MET A 86 -4.31 -3.33 -16.11
N GLY A 87 -3.11 -3.84 -15.88
CA GLY A 87 -2.35 -4.54 -16.91
C GLY A 87 -2.04 -3.61 -18.08
N ASP A 88 -2.51 -3.97 -19.27
CA ASP A 88 -2.35 -3.18 -20.50
C ASP A 88 -3.51 -2.20 -20.74
N ASP A 89 -4.58 -2.29 -19.96
CA ASP A 89 -5.78 -1.46 -20.12
C ASP A 89 -5.76 -0.25 -19.17
N ILE A 90 -6.35 0.85 -19.64
CA ILE A 90 -6.65 2.01 -18.82
C ILE A 90 -8.16 2.09 -18.65
N ILE A 91 -8.62 2.06 -17.40
CA ILE A 91 -10.03 2.14 -17.06
C ILE A 91 -10.37 3.47 -16.39
N ASP A 92 -11.48 4.06 -16.79
CA ASP A 92 -12.02 5.26 -16.13
C ASP A 92 -12.92 4.85 -14.97
N VAL A 93 -12.75 5.52 -13.85
CA VAL A 93 -13.49 5.27 -12.60
C VAL A 93 -14.07 6.56 -12.06
N VAL A 94 -15.32 6.50 -11.62
CA VAL A 94 -16.06 7.62 -11.04
C VAL A 94 -16.80 7.13 -9.81
N GLY A 95 -16.71 7.88 -8.73
CA GLY A 95 -17.40 7.54 -7.48
C GLY A 95 -17.58 8.74 -6.57
N ASN A 96 -18.48 8.58 -5.61
CA ASN A 96 -18.77 9.56 -4.58
C ASN A 96 -18.65 8.92 -3.20
N GLY A 97 -18.30 9.73 -2.20
CA GLY A 97 -18.18 9.30 -0.84
C GLY A 97 -18.13 10.49 0.11
N ASN A 98 -17.92 10.22 1.38
CA ASN A 98 -17.78 11.25 2.43
C ASN A 98 -16.33 11.78 2.58
N GLY A 99 -15.40 11.21 1.84
CA GLY A 99 -13.99 11.61 1.77
C GLY A 99 -13.32 11.06 0.53
N PRO A 100 -12.04 11.44 0.25
CA PRO A 100 -11.31 10.99 -0.94
C PRO A 100 -11.18 9.47 -1.02
N LEU A 101 -10.85 8.79 0.08
CA LEU A 101 -10.70 7.34 0.10
C LEU A 101 -12.02 6.63 -0.18
N SER A 102 -13.10 7.02 0.49
CA SER A 102 -14.40 6.38 0.27
C SER A 102 -14.92 6.61 -1.15
N ALA A 103 -14.71 7.81 -1.71
CA ALA A 103 -15.07 8.11 -3.09
C ALA A 103 -14.31 7.22 -4.09
N PHE A 104 -13.00 7.06 -3.89
CA PHE A 104 -12.18 6.18 -4.72
C PHE A 104 -12.57 4.70 -4.58
N ILE A 105 -12.74 4.21 -3.36
CA ILE A 105 -13.14 2.82 -3.12
C ILE A 105 -14.51 2.54 -3.76
N ASN A 106 -15.47 3.46 -3.64
CA ASN A 106 -16.76 3.33 -4.31
C ASN A 106 -16.63 3.32 -5.84
N ALA A 107 -15.74 4.15 -6.39
CA ALA A 107 -15.46 4.18 -7.83
C ALA A 107 -14.92 2.83 -8.35
N ILE A 108 -13.91 2.29 -7.66
CA ILE A 108 -13.30 0.98 -8.02
C ILE A 108 -14.28 -0.17 -7.79
N SER A 109 -15.00 -0.17 -6.68
CA SER A 109 -16.01 -1.18 -6.33
C SER A 109 -17.08 -1.28 -7.42
N ALA A 110 -17.61 -0.14 -7.87
CA ALA A 110 -18.59 -0.08 -8.94
C ALA A 110 -17.99 -0.57 -10.28
N LYS A 111 -16.79 -0.13 -10.62
CA LYS A 111 -16.14 -0.48 -11.89
C LYS A 111 -15.81 -1.97 -12.00
N LEU A 112 -15.30 -2.56 -10.91
CA LEU A 112 -14.93 -3.97 -10.86
C LEU A 112 -16.11 -4.89 -10.49
N ASN A 113 -17.23 -4.31 -10.10
CA ASN A 113 -18.38 -5.06 -9.57
C ASN A 113 -17.96 -5.98 -8.40
N LYS A 114 -17.13 -5.46 -7.50
CA LYS A 114 -16.65 -6.16 -6.32
C LYS A 114 -17.06 -5.42 -5.05
N ASN A 115 -17.28 -6.16 -3.99
CA ASN A 115 -17.59 -5.62 -2.67
C ASN A 115 -16.28 -5.31 -1.93
N ILE A 116 -15.98 -4.02 -1.76
CA ILE A 116 -14.72 -3.55 -1.20
C ILE A 116 -15.00 -2.62 -0.02
N HIS A 117 -14.41 -2.93 1.13
CA HIS A 117 -14.54 -2.13 2.36
C HIS A 117 -13.18 -1.83 2.97
N VAL A 118 -13.01 -0.60 3.47
CA VAL A 118 -11.84 -0.21 4.25
C VAL A 118 -11.95 -0.77 5.67
N ILE A 119 -10.94 -1.51 6.12
CA ILE A 119 -10.86 -2.10 7.45
C ILE A 119 -9.98 -1.25 8.37
N ASN A 120 -8.77 -0.90 7.92
CA ASN A 120 -7.80 -0.13 8.67
C ASN A 120 -7.10 0.87 7.77
N TYR A 121 -6.73 2.01 8.35
CA TYR A 121 -5.96 3.06 7.70
C TYR A 121 -5.01 3.73 8.68
N ALA A 122 -3.77 3.98 8.23
CA ALA A 122 -2.78 4.78 8.94
C ALA A 122 -1.88 5.50 7.96
N GLU A 123 -1.34 6.64 8.36
CA GLU A 123 -0.38 7.40 7.56
C GLU A 123 0.64 8.13 8.44
N HIS A 124 1.79 8.40 7.89
CA HIS A 124 2.80 9.27 8.50
C HIS A 124 3.74 9.84 7.43
N ALA A 125 4.51 10.86 7.82
CA ALA A 125 5.61 11.33 6.99
C ALA A 125 6.76 10.31 7.00
N LEU A 126 7.36 10.06 5.83
CA LEU A 126 8.52 9.17 5.72
C LEU A 126 9.78 9.92 6.14
N THR A 127 10.31 9.57 7.32
CA THR A 127 11.53 10.16 7.88
C THR A 127 12.49 9.06 8.30
N VAL A 128 13.79 9.22 7.98
CA VAL A 128 14.84 8.31 8.43
C VAL A 128 15.57 8.95 9.60
N GLU A 129 15.62 8.26 10.75
CA GLU A 129 16.15 8.79 12.02
C GLU A 129 17.62 9.26 11.96
N ASN A 130 18.39 8.79 10.98
CA ASN A 130 19.83 9.05 10.85
C ASN A 130 20.20 10.07 9.75
N GLN A 131 19.25 10.77 9.16
CA GLN A 131 19.57 11.86 8.25
C GLN A 131 19.89 13.13 9.03
N SER A 132 21.12 13.64 8.83
CA SER A 132 21.54 14.92 9.41
C SER A 132 20.56 16.04 9.04
N PRO A 133 20.23 16.94 9.99
CA PRO A 133 19.37 18.09 9.71
C PRO A 133 19.82 18.97 8.53
N LEU A 134 21.09 18.85 8.14
CA LEU A 134 21.68 19.61 7.03
C LEU A 134 21.32 19.05 5.64
N THR A 135 20.76 17.84 5.56
CA THR A 135 20.27 17.24 4.30
C THR A 135 18.76 17.38 4.12
N GLN A 136 18.05 18.01 5.06
CA GLN A 136 16.60 18.25 5.00
C GLN A 136 16.18 19.41 4.07
N ASN A 137 17.00 19.83 3.16
CA ASN A 137 16.63 20.85 2.16
C ASN A 137 15.75 20.32 1.03
N ASN A 138 15.26 19.09 1.13
CA ASN A 138 14.21 18.61 0.22
C ASN A 138 12.84 18.88 0.86
N SER A 139 12.16 19.89 0.35
CA SER A 139 10.76 20.20 0.62
C SER A 139 9.78 19.07 0.25
N ASP A 140 10.28 17.94 -0.25
CA ASP A 140 9.52 16.79 -0.71
C ASP A 140 9.54 15.66 0.34
N ALA A 141 8.99 15.97 1.53
CA ALA A 141 8.71 14.92 2.49
C ALA A 141 7.66 13.97 1.89
N ASN A 142 8.05 12.72 1.62
CA ASN A 142 7.12 11.70 1.19
C ASN A 142 6.19 11.32 2.35
N ALA A 143 4.92 11.15 2.04
CA ALA A 143 3.96 10.51 2.91
C ALA A 143 3.93 9.00 2.63
N VAL A 144 3.71 8.20 3.66
CA VAL A 144 3.40 6.79 3.53
C VAL A 144 2.00 6.52 4.10
N ALA A 145 1.21 5.77 3.36
CA ALA A 145 -0.11 5.31 3.76
C ALA A 145 -0.14 3.78 3.83
N TYR A 146 -0.78 3.27 4.86
CA TYR A 146 -1.03 1.85 5.09
C TYR A 146 -2.53 1.60 5.09
N LEU A 147 -2.98 0.59 4.40
CA LEU A 147 -4.38 0.31 4.22
C LEU A 147 -4.66 -1.19 4.29
N GLN A 148 -5.75 -1.58 4.94
CA GLN A 148 -6.35 -2.90 4.79
C GLN A 148 -7.73 -2.77 4.18
N LEU A 149 -7.97 -3.58 3.16
CA LEU A 149 -9.26 -3.73 2.51
C LEU A 149 -9.82 -5.13 2.75
N ASN A 150 -11.13 -5.19 2.97
CA ASN A 150 -11.88 -6.42 2.77
C ASN A 150 -12.40 -6.40 1.33
N ILE A 151 -11.99 -7.39 0.55
CA ILE A 151 -12.41 -7.56 -0.84
C ILE A 151 -13.07 -8.93 -0.96
N GLU A 152 -14.39 -8.94 -1.20
CA GLU A 152 -15.17 -10.18 -1.30
C GLU A 152 -15.02 -11.11 -0.08
N GLY A 153 -14.86 -10.57 1.11
CA GLY A 153 -14.72 -11.31 2.36
C GLY A 153 -13.28 -11.62 2.79
N GLU A 154 -12.29 -11.39 1.94
CA GLU A 154 -10.88 -11.59 2.23
C GLU A 154 -10.15 -10.28 2.53
N ILE A 155 -9.16 -10.30 3.43
CA ILE A 155 -8.42 -9.11 3.86
C ILE A 155 -7.08 -9.02 3.15
N TYR A 156 -6.81 -7.86 2.54
CA TYR A 156 -5.56 -7.55 1.85
C TYR A 156 -4.97 -6.26 2.36
N SER A 157 -3.66 -6.25 2.58
CA SER A 157 -2.92 -5.06 2.98
C SER A 157 -2.24 -4.41 1.79
N GLY A 158 -2.18 -3.09 1.79
CA GLY A 158 -1.50 -2.29 0.80
C GLY A 158 -0.76 -1.12 1.43
N ILE A 159 0.29 -0.67 0.76
CA ILE A 159 1.12 0.45 1.18
C ILE A 159 1.39 1.35 -0.03
N GLY A 160 1.31 2.65 0.17
CA GLY A 160 1.59 3.65 -0.85
C GLY A 160 2.47 4.76 -0.33
N THR A 161 3.38 5.24 -1.18
CA THR A 161 4.25 6.38 -0.90
C THR A 161 4.11 7.43 -1.98
N CYS A 162 4.02 8.68 -1.59
CA CYS A 162 3.99 9.83 -2.52
C CYS A 162 4.28 11.12 -1.76
N SER A 163 4.67 12.18 -2.46
CA SER A 163 4.76 13.53 -1.90
C SER A 163 3.38 14.07 -1.49
N SER A 164 2.32 13.67 -2.18
CA SER A 164 0.92 13.96 -1.83
C SER A 164 0.36 12.87 -0.91
N THR A 165 -0.17 13.25 0.24
CA THR A 165 -0.85 12.35 1.19
C THR A 165 -2.03 11.63 0.54
N VAL A 166 -2.83 12.35 -0.24
CA VAL A 166 -3.98 11.76 -0.95
C VAL A 166 -3.51 10.74 -1.98
N SER A 167 -2.49 11.05 -2.79
CA SER A 167 -1.94 10.10 -3.75
C SER A 167 -1.33 8.87 -3.07
N ALA A 168 -0.65 9.03 -1.93
CA ALA A 168 -0.12 7.91 -1.14
C ALA A 168 -1.26 6.98 -0.69
N MET A 169 -2.36 7.54 -0.21
CA MET A 169 -3.55 6.80 0.21
C MET A 169 -4.19 6.02 -0.95
N LEU A 170 -4.35 6.63 -2.12
CA LEU A 170 -4.89 5.98 -3.31
C LEU A 170 -3.97 4.86 -3.81
N LYS A 171 -2.67 5.07 -3.77
CA LYS A 171 -1.66 4.04 -4.10
C LYS A 171 -1.71 2.88 -3.12
N ALA A 172 -1.92 3.13 -1.83
CA ALA A 172 -2.11 2.07 -0.84
C ALA A 172 -3.34 1.20 -1.15
N ALA A 173 -4.44 1.81 -1.58
CA ALA A 173 -5.63 1.09 -2.01
C ALA A 173 -5.35 0.20 -3.23
N LEU A 174 -4.66 0.73 -4.24
CA LEU A 174 -4.26 -0.04 -5.43
C LEU A 174 -3.28 -1.17 -5.07
N SER A 175 -2.37 -0.95 -4.12
CA SER A 175 -1.46 -1.96 -3.58
C SER A 175 -2.24 -3.15 -2.98
N ALA A 176 -3.25 -2.90 -2.16
CA ALA A 176 -4.12 -3.94 -1.60
C ALA A 176 -4.92 -4.68 -2.68
N LEU A 177 -5.44 -3.96 -3.67
CA LEU A 177 -6.16 -4.56 -4.81
C LEU A 177 -5.25 -5.45 -5.65
N ALA A 178 -3.99 -5.08 -5.85
CA ALA A 178 -3.00 -5.89 -6.56
C ALA A 178 -2.71 -7.20 -5.82
N GLN A 179 -2.65 -7.20 -4.50
CA GLN A 179 -2.54 -8.42 -3.68
C GLN A 179 -3.73 -9.36 -3.92
N ALA A 180 -4.92 -8.83 -4.00
CA ALA A 180 -6.14 -9.60 -4.30
C ALA A 180 -6.09 -10.25 -5.69
N GLN A 181 -5.59 -9.54 -6.71
CA GLN A 181 -5.44 -10.07 -8.06
C GLN A 181 -4.41 -11.20 -8.14
N ILE A 182 -3.31 -11.10 -7.42
CA ILE A 182 -2.30 -12.16 -7.33
C ILE A 182 -2.90 -13.42 -6.71
N ALA A 183 -3.68 -13.28 -5.62
CA ALA A 183 -4.35 -14.40 -4.96
C ALA A 183 -5.36 -15.09 -5.88
N ASP A 184 -6.12 -14.34 -6.69
CA ASP A 184 -7.07 -14.90 -7.66
C ASP A 184 -6.39 -15.72 -8.77
N THR A 185 -5.17 -15.32 -9.18
CA THR A 185 -4.39 -16.04 -10.21
C THR A 185 -3.74 -17.32 -9.69
N GLU A 186 -3.44 -17.42 -8.42
CA GLU A 186 -2.87 -18.62 -7.80
C GLU A 186 -3.91 -19.74 -7.57
N HIS A 187 -5.21 -19.41 -7.62
CA HIS A 187 -6.32 -20.36 -7.43
C HIS A 187 -6.93 -20.89 -8.73
N HIS A 188 -6.37 -20.53 -9.88
CA HIS A 188 -6.73 -21.02 -11.18
C HIS A 188 -5.57 -21.78 -11.84
#